data_b1aeca9c8348d0bd6f06fc376f451bf6
#
_entry.id   b1aeca9c8348d0bd6f06fc376f451bf6
#
_cell.length_a   1.000
_cell.length_b   1.000
_cell.length_c   1.000
_cell.angle_alpha   90.00
_cell.angle_beta   90.00
_cell.angle_gamma   90.00
#
_symmetry.space_group_name_H-M   'P 1'
#
loop_
_entity.id
_entity.type
_entity.pdbx_description
1 polymer ?
#
loop_
_entity_poly.entity_id
_entity_poly.type
_entity_poly.pdbx_seq_one_letter_code
_entity_poly.pdbx_strand_id
1 'polypeptide(L)'
;MIEQMVLVNERFMAQHPVAGDSIRINGVRPSNIWTRSVYMEGLLALNEVAPQSRYVEYAMDWAVANLWGFRGGSHTRNADNQCCAQVYIDLYRLHEDAQVLGNTERMLNNVVNSTERGDWSWIDALQMAMPVYAKMGVVKQDIRYFRTMRELYGYTRDCAGQVGLFNTIDGLWWRDADFIPPYKEPNGKNCYWSRGNGWVMAALARTIDEMERAEDLFVGDEKQEIADIKNCLLYTSPS
;
A
#
# COMPACT_ATOMS: atom_id res chain seq x y z
N MET A 1 22.39 -10.86 4.75
CA MET A 1 21.04 -10.23 4.73
C MET A 1 19.97 -11.22 4.26
N ILE A 2 20.04 -11.81 3.05
CA ILE A 2 19.04 -12.78 2.55
C ILE A 2 18.85 -13.96 3.51
N GLU A 3 19.90 -14.57 4.03
CA GLU A 3 19.82 -15.67 5.01
C GLU A 3 19.00 -15.29 6.25
N GLN A 4 19.14 -14.06 6.74
CA GLN A 4 18.38 -13.56 7.88
C GLN A 4 16.90 -13.37 7.52
N MET A 5 16.60 -12.90 6.31
CA MET A 5 15.22 -12.79 5.82
C MET A 5 14.58 -14.18 5.72
N VAL A 6 15.29 -15.16 5.16
CA VAL A 6 14.83 -16.55 5.11
C VAL A 6 14.57 -17.08 6.51
N LEU A 7 15.51 -16.91 7.46
CA LEU A 7 15.36 -17.41 8.83
C LEU A 7 14.12 -16.81 9.53
N VAL A 8 13.89 -15.50 9.38
CA VAL A 8 12.72 -14.81 9.96
C VAL A 8 11.43 -15.35 9.33
N ASN A 9 11.43 -15.53 8.01
CA ASN A 9 10.29 -16.09 7.29
C ASN A 9 9.97 -17.53 7.71
N GLU A 10 10.98 -18.40 7.81
CA GLU A 10 10.83 -19.78 8.29
C GLU A 10 10.19 -19.81 9.69
N ARG A 11 10.67 -18.94 10.57
CA ARG A 11 10.10 -18.83 11.92
C ARG A 11 8.64 -18.40 11.88
N PHE A 12 8.29 -17.44 11.02
CA PHE A 12 6.91 -16.98 10.89
C PHE A 12 6.00 -18.09 10.36
N MET A 13 6.38 -18.76 9.26
CA MET A 13 5.58 -19.85 8.68
C MET A 13 5.42 -21.04 9.65
N ALA A 14 6.46 -21.37 10.43
CA ALA A 14 6.38 -22.40 11.45
C ALA A 14 5.42 -22.04 12.60
N GLN A 15 5.31 -20.77 12.95
CA GLN A 15 4.37 -20.28 13.97
C GLN A 15 2.94 -20.10 13.45
N HIS A 16 2.78 -19.95 12.14
CA HIS A 16 1.51 -19.73 11.45
C HIS A 16 1.35 -20.71 10.29
N PRO A 17 1.26 -22.03 10.56
CA PRO A 17 1.26 -23.06 9.49
C PRO A 17 0.05 -22.98 8.57
N VAL A 18 -1.06 -22.39 9.03
CA VAL A 18 -2.26 -22.15 8.21
C VAL A 18 -2.32 -20.67 7.85
N ALA A 19 -2.01 -20.34 6.61
CA ALA A 19 -1.87 -18.96 6.14
C ALA A 19 -3.13 -18.11 6.37
N GLY A 20 -4.32 -18.70 6.15
CA GLY A 20 -5.62 -18.03 6.27
C GLY A 20 -6.15 -17.85 7.67
N ASP A 21 -5.48 -18.41 8.70
CA ASP A 21 -5.97 -18.34 10.07
C ASP A 21 -6.12 -16.89 10.58
N SER A 22 -7.15 -16.68 11.39
CA SER A 22 -7.41 -15.42 12.06
C SER A 22 -6.23 -14.99 12.93
N ILE A 23 -5.98 -13.69 12.97
CA ILE A 23 -4.96 -13.07 13.82
C ILE A 23 -5.51 -12.95 15.24
N ARG A 24 -4.79 -13.53 16.23
CA ARG A 24 -5.21 -13.62 17.64
C ARG A 24 -4.34 -12.75 18.57
N ILE A 25 -4.00 -11.55 18.14
CA ILE A 25 -3.24 -10.59 18.95
C ILE A 25 -4.17 -9.41 19.24
N ASN A 26 -4.35 -9.08 20.53
CA ASN A 26 -5.28 -8.02 20.97
C ASN A 26 -6.72 -8.20 20.43
N GLY A 27 -7.23 -9.43 20.52
CA GLY A 27 -8.51 -9.84 19.99
C GLY A 27 -8.41 -10.72 18.73
N VAL A 28 -9.55 -11.15 18.21
CA VAL A 28 -9.62 -11.97 16.99
C VAL A 28 -9.96 -11.08 15.81
N ARG A 29 -9.12 -11.13 14.78
CA ARG A 29 -9.30 -10.38 13.52
C ARG A 29 -9.15 -11.31 12.32
N PRO A 30 -9.88 -11.08 11.23
CA PRO A 30 -9.65 -11.85 10.00
C PRO A 30 -8.24 -11.60 9.46
N SER A 31 -7.70 -12.54 8.70
CA SER A 31 -6.34 -12.40 8.15
C SER A 31 -6.27 -11.53 6.89
N ASN A 32 -7.41 -11.19 6.28
CA ASN A 32 -7.48 -10.28 5.12
C ASN A 32 -7.48 -8.80 5.54
N ILE A 33 -6.43 -8.41 6.22
CA ILE A 33 -6.16 -7.04 6.69
C ILE A 33 -4.66 -6.72 6.56
N TRP A 34 -4.31 -5.46 6.54
CA TRP A 34 -2.95 -4.97 6.30
C TRP A 34 -1.85 -5.71 7.07
N THR A 35 -2.06 -6.08 8.35
CA THR A 35 -1.03 -6.74 9.17
C THR A 35 -0.55 -8.08 8.60
N ARG A 36 -1.44 -8.86 7.97
CA ARG A 36 -1.07 -10.11 7.29
C ARG A 36 -0.65 -9.83 5.85
N SER A 37 -1.30 -8.87 5.19
CA SER A 37 -0.97 -8.51 3.81
C SER A 37 0.46 -8.02 3.66
N VAL A 38 0.93 -7.13 4.53
CA VAL A 38 2.32 -6.63 4.52
C VAL A 38 3.34 -7.76 4.69
N TYR A 39 3.02 -8.78 5.50
CA TYR A 39 3.86 -9.97 5.57
C TYR A 39 3.88 -10.71 4.23
N MET A 40 2.71 -10.90 3.58
CA MET A 40 2.65 -11.60 2.29
C MET A 40 3.35 -10.81 1.17
N GLU A 41 3.30 -9.46 1.19
CA GLU A 41 4.10 -8.62 0.31
C GLU A 41 5.61 -8.88 0.50
N GLY A 42 6.06 -8.93 1.75
CA GLY A 42 7.45 -9.25 2.09
C GLY A 42 7.84 -10.67 1.69
N LEU A 43 6.92 -11.64 1.79
CA LEU A 43 7.13 -13.02 1.38
C LEU A 43 7.31 -13.14 -0.15
N LEU A 44 6.48 -12.46 -0.94
CA LEU A 44 6.61 -12.44 -2.40
C LEU A 44 7.90 -11.73 -2.82
N ALA A 45 8.26 -10.62 -2.18
CA ALA A 45 9.55 -9.95 -2.41
C ALA A 45 10.75 -10.85 -2.03
N LEU A 46 10.65 -11.62 -0.95
CA LEU A 46 11.67 -12.63 -0.61
C LEU A 46 11.77 -13.70 -1.68
N ASN A 47 10.64 -14.13 -2.27
CA ASN A 47 10.64 -15.10 -3.35
C ASN A 47 11.37 -14.61 -4.61
N GLU A 48 11.42 -13.32 -4.88
CA GLU A 48 12.19 -12.76 -6.01
C GLU A 48 13.70 -12.93 -5.84
N VAL A 49 14.21 -12.84 -4.60
CA VAL A 49 15.67 -12.89 -4.31
C VAL A 49 16.13 -14.24 -3.77
N ALA A 50 15.24 -15.06 -3.26
CA ALA A 50 15.47 -16.40 -2.75
C ALA A 50 14.27 -17.34 -3.08
N PRO A 51 14.08 -17.70 -4.35
CA PRO A 51 12.89 -18.40 -4.82
C PRO A 51 12.65 -19.75 -4.12
N GLN A 52 11.41 -19.93 -3.63
CA GLN A 52 10.91 -21.20 -3.11
C GLN A 52 9.41 -21.33 -3.42
N SER A 53 8.99 -22.42 -4.10
CA SER A 53 7.58 -22.61 -4.50
C SER A 53 6.61 -22.45 -3.32
N ARG A 54 6.97 -22.96 -2.15
CA ARG A 54 6.15 -22.86 -0.93
C ARG A 54 5.85 -21.42 -0.46
N TYR A 55 6.63 -20.41 -0.88
CA TYR A 55 6.34 -19.02 -0.53
C TYR A 55 5.14 -18.51 -1.32
N VAL A 56 5.12 -18.80 -2.61
CA VAL A 56 3.98 -18.48 -3.48
C VAL A 56 2.76 -19.30 -3.07
N GLU A 57 2.93 -20.59 -2.80
CA GLU A 57 1.85 -21.48 -2.33
C GLU A 57 1.23 -20.96 -1.03
N TYR A 58 2.04 -20.55 -0.06
CA TYR A 58 1.56 -20.00 1.21
C TYR A 58 0.77 -18.68 1.03
N ALA A 59 1.22 -17.80 0.15
CA ALA A 59 0.49 -16.58 -0.18
C ALA A 59 -0.81 -16.89 -0.94
N MET A 60 -0.79 -17.88 -1.82
CA MET A 60 -1.97 -18.38 -2.54
C MET A 60 -3.01 -18.97 -1.58
N ASP A 61 -2.58 -19.84 -0.66
CA ASP A 61 -3.45 -20.44 0.37
C ASP A 61 -4.12 -19.35 1.23
N TRP A 62 -3.39 -18.30 1.58
CA TRP A 62 -3.96 -17.16 2.28
C TRP A 62 -5.02 -16.44 1.45
N ALA A 63 -4.76 -16.18 0.18
CA ALA A 63 -5.68 -15.49 -0.71
C ALA A 63 -6.96 -16.32 -0.94
N VAL A 64 -6.82 -17.61 -1.19
CA VAL A 64 -7.92 -18.57 -1.37
C VAL A 64 -8.76 -18.70 -0.09
N ALA A 65 -8.12 -18.85 1.07
CA ALA A 65 -8.83 -18.94 2.35
C ALA A 65 -9.66 -17.68 2.67
N ASN A 66 -9.26 -16.53 2.15
CA ASN A 66 -9.98 -15.27 2.25
C ASN A 66 -10.90 -14.98 1.04
N LEU A 67 -11.06 -15.95 0.11
CA LEU A 67 -11.89 -15.82 -1.10
C LEU A 67 -11.53 -14.58 -1.93
N TRP A 68 -10.24 -14.18 -1.96
CA TRP A 68 -9.76 -12.97 -2.61
C TRP A 68 -10.52 -11.72 -2.17
N GLY A 69 -11.03 -11.72 -0.94
CA GLY A 69 -11.90 -10.70 -0.38
C GLY A 69 -11.19 -9.78 0.59
N PHE A 70 -11.90 -8.75 0.99
CA PHE A 70 -11.44 -7.72 1.91
C PHE A 70 -12.26 -7.72 3.18
N ARG A 71 -11.66 -7.38 4.31
CA ARG A 71 -12.40 -6.97 5.49
C ARG A 71 -13.27 -5.76 5.11
N GLY A 72 -14.57 -5.82 5.40
CA GLY A 72 -15.53 -4.78 4.97
C GLY A 72 -16.08 -4.96 3.56
N GLY A 73 -15.69 -6.05 2.85
CA GLY A 73 -16.22 -6.40 1.53
C GLY A 73 -15.63 -5.60 0.38
N SER A 74 -16.13 -5.87 -0.83
CA SER A 74 -15.63 -5.28 -2.09
C SER A 74 -16.06 -3.81 -2.32
N HIS A 75 -16.68 -3.17 -1.34
CA HIS A 75 -17.02 -1.74 -1.37
C HIS A 75 -16.22 -0.93 -0.33
N THR A 76 -15.27 -1.57 0.35
CA THR A 76 -14.44 -0.90 1.36
C THR A 76 -13.62 0.23 0.74
N ARG A 77 -13.64 1.40 1.39
CA ARG A 77 -12.80 2.55 1.06
C ARG A 77 -11.62 2.68 2.04
N ASN A 78 -11.60 1.87 3.09
CA ASN A 78 -10.53 1.90 4.10
C ASN A 78 -9.24 1.30 3.54
N ALA A 79 -8.16 2.06 3.56
CA ALA A 79 -6.86 1.70 3.00
C ALA A 79 -6.27 0.43 3.64
N ASP A 80 -6.42 0.23 4.95
CA ASP A 80 -5.94 -0.96 5.65
C ASP A 80 -6.57 -2.25 5.10
N ASN A 81 -7.84 -2.17 4.69
CA ASN A 81 -8.53 -3.30 4.09
C ASN A 81 -8.12 -3.50 2.62
N GLN A 82 -7.87 -2.40 1.89
CA GLN A 82 -7.43 -2.44 0.49
C GLN A 82 -6.03 -3.02 0.33
N CYS A 83 -5.19 -2.99 1.36
CA CYS A 83 -3.81 -3.48 1.35
C CYS A 83 -3.68 -4.90 0.77
N CYS A 84 -4.64 -5.79 1.05
CA CYS A 84 -4.63 -7.16 0.54
C CYS A 84 -4.58 -7.25 -0.98
N ALA A 85 -5.11 -6.26 -1.68
CA ALA A 85 -5.10 -6.22 -3.13
C ALA A 85 -3.69 -6.12 -3.72
N GLN A 86 -2.70 -5.60 -2.99
CA GLN A 86 -1.31 -5.62 -3.46
C GLN A 86 -0.86 -7.05 -3.74
N VAL A 87 -1.09 -7.94 -2.79
CA VAL A 87 -0.73 -9.36 -2.91
C VAL A 87 -1.61 -10.07 -3.95
N TYR A 88 -2.90 -9.78 -4.00
CA TYR A 88 -3.81 -10.40 -4.97
C TYR A 88 -3.40 -10.06 -6.42
N ILE A 89 -2.99 -8.82 -6.67
CA ILE A 89 -2.50 -8.42 -8.01
C ILE A 89 -1.16 -9.09 -8.32
N ASP A 90 -0.24 -9.20 -7.35
CA ASP A 90 1.04 -9.86 -7.56
C ASP A 90 0.85 -11.35 -7.86
N LEU A 91 -0.03 -12.04 -7.14
CA LEU A 91 -0.39 -13.43 -7.42
C LEU A 91 -1.07 -13.59 -8.79
N TYR A 92 -1.94 -12.64 -9.17
CA TYR A 92 -2.50 -12.60 -10.53
C TYR A 92 -1.39 -12.53 -11.59
N ARG A 93 -0.38 -11.69 -11.42
CA ARG A 93 0.74 -11.55 -12.35
C ARG A 93 1.55 -12.84 -12.49
N LEU A 94 1.55 -13.70 -11.48
CA LEU A 94 2.23 -14.99 -11.51
C LEU A 94 1.40 -16.10 -12.20
N HIS A 95 0.08 -16.03 -12.13
CA HIS A 95 -0.82 -17.12 -12.54
C HIS A 95 -1.82 -16.76 -13.64
N GLU A 96 -2.01 -15.46 -13.93
CA GLU A 96 -2.88 -14.90 -14.99
C GLU A 96 -4.37 -15.34 -14.92
N ASP A 97 -4.85 -15.75 -13.73
CA ASP A 97 -6.27 -16.07 -13.53
C ASP A 97 -7.08 -14.79 -13.26
N ALA A 98 -7.79 -14.31 -14.29
CA ALA A 98 -8.57 -13.08 -14.20
C ALA A 98 -9.68 -13.09 -13.15
N GLN A 99 -10.15 -14.27 -12.71
CA GLN A 99 -11.23 -14.38 -11.71
C GLN A 99 -10.79 -13.84 -10.34
N VAL A 100 -9.50 -13.96 -10.01
CA VAL A 100 -8.95 -13.52 -8.71
C VAL A 100 -8.98 -12.01 -8.54
N LEU A 101 -9.04 -11.23 -9.62
CA LEU A 101 -9.10 -9.76 -9.58
C LEU A 101 -10.51 -9.18 -9.42
N GLY A 102 -11.56 -9.98 -9.57
CA GLY A 102 -12.95 -9.48 -9.60
C GLY A 102 -13.35 -8.64 -8.38
N ASN A 103 -12.94 -9.05 -7.17
CA ASN A 103 -13.19 -8.27 -5.95
C ASN A 103 -12.34 -7.01 -5.89
N THR A 104 -11.07 -7.09 -6.29
CA THR A 104 -10.15 -5.94 -6.34
C THR A 104 -10.64 -4.89 -7.32
N GLU A 105 -11.01 -5.29 -8.53
CA GLU A 105 -11.53 -4.38 -9.55
C GLU A 105 -12.81 -3.68 -9.09
N ARG A 106 -13.75 -4.43 -8.49
CA ARG A 106 -14.99 -3.86 -7.94
C ARG A 106 -14.72 -2.84 -6.84
N MET A 107 -13.80 -3.17 -5.93
CA MET A 107 -13.40 -2.30 -4.82
C MET A 107 -12.79 -1.00 -5.33
N LEU A 108 -11.84 -1.07 -6.28
CA LEU A 108 -11.20 0.11 -6.84
C LEU A 108 -12.17 0.95 -7.68
N ASN A 109 -13.00 0.31 -8.51
CA ASN A 109 -13.98 1.03 -9.34
C ASN A 109 -15.02 1.79 -8.50
N ASN A 110 -15.35 1.31 -7.30
CA ASN A 110 -16.19 2.06 -6.36
C ASN A 110 -15.57 3.40 -5.96
N VAL A 111 -14.25 3.47 -5.83
CA VAL A 111 -13.53 4.72 -5.53
C VAL A 111 -13.29 5.54 -6.80
N VAL A 112 -12.85 4.92 -7.89
CA VAL A 112 -12.58 5.57 -9.19
C VAL A 112 -13.82 6.33 -9.70
N ASN A 113 -15.00 5.74 -9.55
CA ASN A 113 -16.28 6.33 -9.99
C ASN A 113 -16.90 7.29 -8.97
N SER A 114 -16.30 7.50 -7.81
CA SER A 114 -16.71 8.46 -6.79
C SER A 114 -16.00 9.80 -7.00
N THR A 115 -16.59 10.86 -6.49
CA THR A 115 -15.95 12.20 -6.39
C THR A 115 -15.25 12.43 -5.05
N GLU A 116 -15.44 11.53 -4.08
CA GLU A 116 -14.83 11.63 -2.77
C GLU A 116 -13.35 11.25 -2.84
N ARG A 117 -12.48 12.04 -2.18
CA ARG A 117 -11.02 11.84 -2.15
C ARG A 117 -10.42 11.93 -0.74
N GLY A 118 -11.24 12.01 0.30
CA GLY A 118 -10.81 12.12 1.69
C GLY A 118 -10.47 10.79 2.37
N ASP A 119 -10.36 9.68 1.64
CA ASP A 119 -10.21 8.35 2.23
C ASP A 119 -8.87 8.12 2.92
N TRP A 120 -7.79 8.81 2.49
CA TRP A 120 -6.46 8.63 3.04
C TRP A 120 -6.11 9.80 3.97
N SER A 121 -6.74 9.82 5.15
CA SER A 121 -6.58 10.88 6.16
C SER A 121 -5.43 10.63 7.15
N TRP A 122 -4.62 9.59 6.93
CA TRP A 122 -3.41 9.25 7.71
C TRP A 122 -2.35 8.65 6.79
N ILE A 123 -1.07 8.80 7.14
CA ILE A 123 0.03 8.48 6.22
C ILE A 123 0.22 7.00 5.92
N ASP A 124 -0.17 6.08 6.82
CA ASP A 124 -0.11 4.65 6.55
C ASP A 124 -0.97 4.26 5.34
N ALA A 125 -2.06 5.00 5.10
CA ALA A 125 -2.94 4.77 3.97
C ALA A 125 -2.20 4.78 2.63
N LEU A 126 -1.13 5.59 2.52
CA LEU A 126 -0.29 5.61 1.33
C LEU A 126 0.34 4.25 1.06
N GLN A 127 0.99 3.62 2.07
CA GLN A 127 1.54 2.28 1.89
C GLN A 127 0.47 1.22 1.67
N MET A 128 -0.68 1.34 2.36
CA MET A 128 -1.72 0.33 2.31
C MET A 128 -2.44 0.31 0.96
N ALA A 129 -2.69 1.45 0.36
CA ALA A 129 -3.57 1.54 -0.81
C ALA A 129 -2.93 2.13 -2.08
N MET A 130 -2.00 3.08 -1.99
CA MET A 130 -1.45 3.75 -3.17
C MET A 130 -0.86 2.78 -4.20
N PRO A 131 -0.01 1.78 -3.82
CA PRO A 131 0.50 0.81 -4.78
C PRO A 131 -0.58 -0.08 -5.42
N VAL A 132 -1.73 -0.27 -4.76
CA VAL A 132 -2.84 -1.07 -5.32
C VAL A 132 -3.39 -0.42 -6.60
N TYR A 133 -3.61 0.89 -6.56
CA TYR A 133 -4.08 1.64 -7.72
C TYR A 133 -3.05 1.63 -8.85
N ALA A 134 -1.77 1.85 -8.52
CA ALA A 134 -0.69 1.83 -9.51
C ALA A 134 -0.57 0.46 -10.18
N LYS A 135 -0.51 -0.63 -9.40
CA LYS A 135 -0.48 -2.01 -9.92
C LYS A 135 -1.69 -2.32 -10.82
N MET A 136 -2.89 -1.89 -10.40
CA MET A 136 -4.10 -2.13 -11.19
C MET A 136 -4.10 -1.31 -12.48
N GLY A 137 -3.60 -0.08 -12.44
CA GLY A 137 -3.40 0.76 -13.62
C GLY A 137 -2.51 0.08 -14.67
N VAL A 138 -1.41 -0.56 -14.24
CA VAL A 138 -0.55 -1.37 -15.11
C VAL A 138 -1.28 -2.59 -15.64
N VAL A 139 -1.93 -3.37 -14.78
CA VAL A 139 -2.62 -4.62 -15.18
C VAL A 139 -3.76 -4.37 -16.16
N LYS A 140 -4.51 -3.29 -15.95
CA LYS A 140 -5.66 -2.94 -16.81
C LYS A 140 -5.32 -2.01 -17.98
N GLN A 141 -4.09 -1.48 -18.02
CA GLN A 141 -3.69 -0.45 -18.98
C GLN A 141 -4.68 0.74 -18.96
N ASP A 142 -5.02 1.20 -17.75
CA ASP A 142 -6.06 2.20 -17.55
C ASP A 142 -5.57 3.34 -16.66
N ILE A 143 -5.41 4.51 -17.25
CA ILE A 143 -4.91 5.73 -16.62
C ILE A 143 -5.83 6.23 -15.46
N ARG A 144 -7.10 5.85 -15.44
CA ARG A 144 -8.05 6.30 -14.39
C ARG A 144 -7.62 5.88 -12.99
N TYR A 145 -7.00 4.70 -12.86
CA TYR A 145 -6.47 4.25 -11.57
C TYR A 145 -5.34 5.17 -11.08
N PHE A 146 -4.44 5.56 -11.95
CA PHE A 146 -3.35 6.48 -11.62
C PHE A 146 -3.86 7.88 -11.27
N ARG A 147 -4.83 8.41 -12.03
CA ARG A 147 -5.46 9.71 -11.74
C ARG A 147 -6.13 9.71 -10.37
N THR A 148 -6.92 8.68 -10.06
CA THR A 148 -7.58 8.55 -8.76
C THR A 148 -6.56 8.42 -7.63
N MET A 149 -5.51 7.60 -7.82
CA MET A 149 -4.41 7.47 -6.87
C MET A 149 -3.76 8.83 -6.57
N ARG A 150 -3.46 9.61 -7.61
CA ARG A 150 -2.87 10.94 -7.46
C ARG A 150 -3.77 11.91 -6.69
N GLU A 151 -5.06 11.89 -6.97
CA GLU A 151 -6.02 12.73 -6.27
C GLU A 151 -6.11 12.38 -4.77
N LEU A 152 -6.12 11.09 -4.43
CA LEU A 152 -6.10 10.61 -3.06
C LEU A 152 -4.78 10.96 -2.35
N TYR A 153 -3.65 10.79 -3.03
CA TYR A 153 -2.33 11.19 -2.54
C TYR A 153 -2.25 12.70 -2.30
N GLY A 154 -2.70 13.50 -3.28
CA GLY A 154 -2.74 14.96 -3.17
C GLY A 154 -3.59 15.43 -1.99
N TYR A 155 -4.73 14.78 -1.75
CA TYR A 155 -5.53 15.06 -0.56
C TYR A 155 -4.72 14.82 0.73
N THR A 156 -4.06 13.67 0.86
CA THR A 156 -3.24 13.35 2.05
C THR A 156 -2.12 14.36 2.23
N ARG A 157 -1.42 14.68 1.14
CA ARG A 157 -0.26 15.56 1.16
C ARG A 157 -0.62 17.00 1.50
N ASP A 158 -1.68 17.54 0.89
CA ASP A 158 -1.92 18.98 0.80
C ASP A 158 -3.21 19.43 1.49
N CYS A 159 -4.14 18.54 1.83
CA CYS A 159 -5.47 18.89 2.33
C CYS A 159 -5.86 18.24 3.66
N ALA A 160 -5.40 17.03 3.96
CA ALA A 160 -5.78 16.30 5.16
C ALA A 160 -5.45 17.14 6.41
N GLY A 161 -6.38 17.20 7.38
CA GLY A 161 -6.23 18.08 8.55
C GLY A 161 -6.22 19.58 8.21
N GLN A 162 -6.78 19.98 7.06
CA GLN A 162 -6.89 21.34 6.52
C GLN A 162 -5.59 21.97 5.97
N VAL A 163 -4.43 21.41 6.28
CA VAL A 163 -3.11 21.96 5.88
C VAL A 163 -2.23 20.92 5.16
N GLY A 164 -2.73 19.70 5.03
CA GLY A 164 -1.95 18.55 4.51
C GLY A 164 -1.06 17.92 5.58
N LEU A 165 -0.65 16.68 5.31
CA LEU A 165 0.21 15.94 6.23
C LEU A 165 1.70 16.03 5.89
N PHE A 166 2.08 16.66 4.78
CA PHE A 166 3.48 16.84 4.39
C PHE A 166 4.02 18.20 4.83
N ASN A 167 5.00 18.20 5.74
CA ASN A 167 5.72 19.42 6.11
C ASN A 167 6.87 19.66 5.13
N THR A 168 6.71 20.63 4.25
CA THR A 168 7.69 20.97 3.22
C THR A 168 8.99 21.59 3.80
N ILE A 169 8.97 22.10 5.05
CA ILE A 169 10.14 22.68 5.70
C ILE A 169 11.06 21.56 6.22
N ASP A 170 10.46 20.56 6.90
CA ASP A 170 11.21 19.47 7.53
C ASP A 170 11.40 18.26 6.58
N GLY A 171 10.67 18.23 5.43
CA GLY A 171 10.67 17.09 4.50
C GLY A 171 10.05 15.82 5.09
N LEU A 172 9.21 15.94 6.11
CA LEU A 172 8.63 14.84 6.86
C LEU A 172 7.11 14.93 6.93
N TRP A 173 6.48 13.79 7.24
CA TRP A 173 5.03 13.66 7.30
C TRP A 173 4.54 13.55 8.74
N TRP A 174 3.53 14.33 9.10
CA TRP A 174 2.72 14.08 10.30
C TRP A 174 1.85 12.84 10.10
N ARG A 175 1.62 12.09 11.17
CA ARG A 175 0.83 10.84 11.10
C ARG A 175 -0.57 11.05 10.54
N ASP A 176 -1.27 12.03 11.08
CA ASP A 176 -2.63 12.44 10.76
C ASP A 176 -2.91 13.84 11.33
N ALA A 177 -4.15 14.29 11.22
CA ALA A 177 -4.58 15.64 11.67
C ALA A 177 -4.33 15.91 13.15
N ASP A 178 -4.29 14.89 14.01
CA ASP A 178 -4.09 15.08 15.45
C ASP A 178 -2.64 15.46 15.80
N PHE A 179 -1.69 15.25 14.90
CA PHE A 179 -0.26 15.49 15.11
C PHE A 179 0.31 16.70 14.38
N ILE A 180 -0.52 17.40 13.60
CA ILE A 180 -0.10 18.69 13.00
C ILE A 180 -0.06 19.78 14.07
N PRO A 181 0.69 20.89 13.86
CA PRO A 181 0.64 22.03 14.77
C PRO A 181 -0.80 22.51 15.03
N PRO A 182 -1.14 22.83 16.29
CA PRO A 182 -0.25 23.19 17.40
C PRO A 182 0.31 22.01 18.22
N TYR A 183 0.04 20.75 17.86
CA TYR A 183 0.61 19.61 18.57
C TYR A 183 2.15 19.66 18.55
N LYS A 184 2.76 19.38 19.70
CA LYS A 184 4.21 19.29 19.88
C LYS A 184 4.57 18.14 20.80
N GLU A 185 5.73 17.56 20.56
CA GLU A 185 6.36 16.65 21.50
C GLU A 185 6.73 17.34 22.81
N PRO A 186 6.94 16.62 23.91
CA PRO A 186 7.36 17.19 25.21
C PRO A 186 8.60 18.08 25.15
N ASN A 187 9.46 17.88 24.14
CA ASN A 187 10.66 18.69 23.87
C ASN A 187 10.38 19.96 23.02
N GLY A 188 9.11 20.24 22.70
CA GLY A 188 8.67 21.39 21.90
C GLY A 188 8.83 21.24 20.38
N LYS A 189 9.32 20.09 19.90
CA LYS A 189 9.48 19.83 18.45
C LYS A 189 8.19 19.27 17.83
N ASN A 190 8.14 19.31 16.49
CA ASN A 190 7.11 18.63 15.72
C ASN A 190 7.15 17.10 15.96
N CYS A 191 5.99 16.46 15.97
CA CYS A 191 5.88 15.02 16.14
C CYS A 191 5.89 14.32 14.78
N TYR A 192 6.95 13.55 14.52
CA TYR A 192 7.06 12.73 13.32
C TYR A 192 7.26 11.26 13.69
N TRP A 193 6.35 10.44 13.22
CA TRP A 193 6.42 9.01 13.44
C TRP A 193 7.32 8.35 12.39
N SER A 194 8.50 7.89 12.80
CA SER A 194 9.53 7.34 11.89
C SER A 194 9.03 6.15 11.07
N ARG A 195 8.31 5.19 11.67
CA ARG A 195 7.74 4.06 10.93
C ARG A 195 6.75 4.51 9.87
N GLY A 196 5.88 5.48 10.17
CA GLY A 196 4.93 6.03 9.22
C GLY A 196 5.61 6.73 8.04
N ASN A 197 6.66 7.52 8.30
CA ASN A 197 7.48 8.11 7.24
C ASN A 197 8.16 7.02 6.38
N GLY A 198 8.65 5.94 6.99
CA GLY A 198 9.15 4.77 6.26
C GLY A 198 8.08 4.10 5.37
N TRP A 199 6.82 4.07 5.82
CA TRP A 199 5.70 3.59 4.99
C TRP A 199 5.48 4.48 3.77
N VAL A 200 5.53 5.80 3.94
CA VAL A 200 5.41 6.75 2.82
C VAL A 200 6.51 6.53 1.79
N MET A 201 7.76 6.40 2.23
CA MET A 201 8.90 6.14 1.34
C MET A 201 8.70 4.83 0.55
N ALA A 202 8.29 3.75 1.22
CA ALA A 202 8.02 2.47 0.56
C ALA A 202 6.88 2.57 -0.46
N ALA A 203 5.80 3.28 -0.12
CA ALA A 203 4.68 3.51 -1.02
C ALA A 203 5.10 4.27 -2.28
N LEU A 204 5.84 5.36 -2.11
CA LEU A 204 6.32 6.19 -3.22
C LEU A 204 7.24 5.39 -4.14
N ALA A 205 8.22 4.64 -3.59
CA ALA A 205 9.13 3.82 -4.38
C ALA A 205 8.37 2.78 -5.22
N ARG A 206 7.47 1.99 -4.59
CA ARG A 206 6.68 0.98 -5.29
C ARG A 206 5.76 1.58 -6.34
N THR A 207 5.19 2.74 -6.07
CA THR A 207 4.31 3.42 -7.01
C THR A 207 5.08 3.94 -8.21
N ILE A 208 6.28 4.49 -8.01
CA ILE A 208 7.14 4.95 -9.10
C ILE A 208 7.48 3.79 -10.03
N ASP A 209 7.88 2.63 -9.50
CA ASP A 209 8.18 1.44 -10.30
C ASP A 209 6.98 1.05 -11.20
N GLU A 210 5.76 1.11 -10.67
CA GLU A 210 4.56 0.79 -11.45
C GLU A 210 4.23 1.89 -12.48
N MET A 211 4.43 3.16 -12.15
CA MET A 211 4.22 4.27 -13.09
C MET A 211 5.23 4.21 -14.25
N GLU A 212 6.48 3.83 -13.98
CA GLU A 212 7.49 3.62 -15.03
C GLU A 212 7.13 2.46 -15.98
N ARG A 213 6.53 1.39 -15.46
CA ARG A 213 6.01 0.26 -16.28
C ARG A 213 4.84 0.66 -17.19
N ALA A 214 4.15 1.73 -16.87
CA ALA A 214 2.99 2.25 -17.60
C ALA A 214 3.25 3.63 -18.22
N GLU A 215 4.51 3.99 -18.46
CA GLU A 215 4.90 5.34 -18.91
C GLU A 215 4.14 5.79 -20.16
N ASP A 216 3.81 4.88 -21.06
CA ASP A 216 3.08 5.15 -22.31
C ASP A 216 1.63 5.61 -22.06
N LEU A 217 1.05 5.33 -20.90
CA LEU A 217 -0.30 5.78 -20.56
C LEU A 217 -0.35 7.26 -20.17
N PHE A 218 0.78 7.84 -19.77
CA PHE A 218 0.85 9.23 -19.31
C PHE A 218 1.10 10.16 -20.49
N VAL A 219 0.24 11.16 -20.67
CA VAL A 219 0.33 12.13 -21.77
C VAL A 219 0.32 13.57 -21.24
N GLY A 220 1.00 14.47 -21.94
CA GLY A 220 1.02 15.90 -21.61
C GLY A 220 1.51 16.15 -20.17
N ASP A 221 0.73 16.88 -19.40
CA ASP A 221 1.07 17.27 -18.02
C ASP A 221 1.14 16.09 -17.05
N GLU A 222 0.52 14.95 -17.38
CA GLU A 222 0.57 13.74 -16.54
C GLU A 222 1.99 13.18 -16.42
N LYS A 223 2.86 13.41 -17.40
CA LYS A 223 4.29 13.03 -17.30
C LYS A 223 5.02 13.78 -16.21
N GLN A 224 4.62 15.01 -15.90
CA GLN A 224 5.19 15.76 -14.79
C GLN A 224 4.85 15.13 -13.43
N GLU A 225 3.71 14.45 -13.32
CA GLU A 225 3.27 13.81 -12.08
C GLU A 225 4.22 12.73 -11.59
N ILE A 226 4.82 11.95 -12.51
CA ILE A 226 5.85 10.95 -12.16
C ILE A 226 7.06 11.68 -11.54
N ALA A 227 7.47 12.79 -12.12
CA ALA A 227 8.58 13.59 -11.60
C ALA A 227 8.25 14.18 -10.22
N ASP A 228 7.01 14.62 -9.99
CA ASP A 228 6.57 15.19 -8.71
C ASP A 228 6.55 14.14 -7.60
N ILE A 229 6.11 12.91 -7.90
CA ILE A 229 6.15 11.79 -6.95
C ILE A 229 7.59 11.38 -6.65
N LYS A 230 8.47 11.32 -7.66
CA LYS A 230 9.91 11.06 -7.49
C LYS A 230 10.57 12.14 -6.62
N ASN A 231 10.26 13.40 -6.86
CA ASN A 231 10.74 14.51 -6.05
C ASN A 231 10.29 14.37 -4.60
N CYS A 232 9.02 14.03 -4.36
CA CYS A 232 8.51 13.83 -3.01
C CYS A 232 9.27 12.70 -2.28
N LEU A 233 9.60 11.61 -2.95
CA LEU A 233 10.43 10.53 -2.39
C LEU A 233 11.82 11.05 -2.00
N LEU A 234 12.46 11.83 -2.87
CA LEU A 234 13.79 12.39 -2.59
C LEU A 234 13.77 13.33 -1.39
N TYR A 235 12.75 14.17 -1.25
CA TYR A 235 12.61 15.10 -0.11
C TYR A 235 12.23 14.40 1.20
N THR A 236 11.56 13.24 1.14
CA THR A 236 11.22 12.44 2.34
C THR A 236 12.39 11.57 2.80
N SER A 237 13.39 11.34 1.94
CA SER A 237 14.59 10.59 2.32
C SER A 237 15.49 11.42 3.22
N PRO A 238 15.88 10.94 4.42
CA PRO A 238 16.90 11.61 5.22
C PRO A 238 18.21 11.64 4.42
N SER A 239 18.72 12.83 4.21
CA SER A 239 20.04 13.07 3.62
C SER A 239 21.16 12.58 4.54
#